data_fc1c386dbb48f98738d5ce0ff3c7757a
#
_entry.id   fc1c386dbb48f98738d5ce0ff3c7757a
#
_cell.length_a   1.000
_cell.length_b   1.000
_cell.length_c   1.000
_cell.angle_alpha   90.00
_cell.angle_beta   90.00
_cell.angle_gamma   90.00
#
_symmetry.space_group_name_H-M   'P 1'
#
loop_
_entity.id
_entity.type
_entity.pdbx_description
1 polymer ?
#
loop_
_entity_poly.entity_id
_entity_poly.type
_entity_poly.pdbx_seq_one_letter_code
_entity_poly.pdbx_strand_id
1 'polypeptide(L)'
;MIRVTRRWRPAVHRPPRFRRSVAALLLALAVLGSAAYVTVTVLQLITQLAVNAACDLMQLKINTAVRASMAQVRGEYYTYRTDADGTITAVSIDAERVGQVASLVLEHMMNGDDGQIELDIPFETLIGVNFLPGLKLPLPVRILVLTTSDVRYRNELMSAAINQSKYQLYLDINMDLDILVPWAHQTETVGTQALLAETVIVGKVPQTYVEVE
;
A
#
# COMPACT_ATOMS: atom_id res chain seq x y z
N MET A 1 -71.29 -42.26 50.62
CA MET A 1 -70.98 -41.61 49.33
C MET A 1 -69.56 -41.07 49.38
N ILE A 2 -68.58 -41.82 48.86
CA ILE A 2 -67.19 -41.45 48.91
C ILE A 2 -66.80 -41.00 47.49
N ARG A 3 -66.54 -39.67 47.28
CA ARG A 3 -66.01 -39.10 46.00
C ARG A 3 -64.52 -39.27 45.91
N VAL A 4 -64.05 -40.19 45.07
CA VAL A 4 -62.66 -40.36 44.72
C VAL A 4 -62.30 -39.33 43.66
N THR A 5 -61.56 -38.23 44.01
CA THR A 5 -61.03 -37.28 43.06
C THR A 5 -59.74 -37.85 42.46
N ARG A 6 -59.81 -38.32 41.20
CA ARG A 6 -58.66 -38.74 40.42
C ARG A 6 -57.83 -37.52 40.00
N ARG A 7 -56.71 -37.26 40.66
CA ARG A 7 -55.74 -36.24 40.25
C ARG A 7 -55.08 -36.69 38.93
N TRP A 8 -55.38 -36.02 37.88
CA TRP A 8 -54.64 -36.14 36.64
C TRP A 8 -53.21 -35.56 36.85
N ARG A 9 -52.17 -36.43 36.77
CA ARG A 9 -50.77 -36.01 36.68
C ARG A 9 -50.46 -35.86 35.20
N PRO A 10 -49.99 -34.66 34.72
CA PRO A 10 -49.56 -34.52 33.33
C PRO A 10 -48.36 -35.43 33.12
N ALA A 11 -48.46 -36.28 32.05
CA ALA A 11 -47.33 -37.14 31.62
C ALA A 11 -46.21 -36.25 31.13
N VAL A 12 -45.11 -36.17 31.88
CA VAL A 12 -43.89 -35.53 31.44
C VAL A 12 -43.30 -36.38 30.30
N HIS A 13 -43.55 -35.97 29.06
CA HIS A 13 -42.94 -36.57 27.88
C HIS A 13 -41.42 -36.32 27.93
N ARG A 14 -40.68 -37.30 28.42
CA ARG A 14 -39.23 -37.30 28.27
C ARG A 14 -38.90 -37.59 26.82
N PRO A 15 -38.27 -36.65 26.08
CA PRO A 15 -37.90 -36.92 24.69
C PRO A 15 -36.95 -38.12 24.63
N PRO A 16 -37.09 -38.99 23.59
CA PRO A 16 -36.30 -40.23 23.48
C PRO A 16 -34.80 -39.85 23.44
N ARG A 17 -33.97 -40.63 24.14
CA ARG A 17 -32.53 -40.39 24.30
C ARG A 17 -31.83 -40.15 22.95
N PHE A 18 -32.28 -40.78 21.90
CA PHE A 18 -31.82 -40.63 20.51
C PHE A 18 -31.97 -39.17 19.97
N ARG A 19 -33.08 -38.51 20.23
CA ARG A 19 -33.33 -37.12 19.79
C ARG A 19 -32.41 -36.12 20.53
N ARG A 20 -32.03 -36.42 21.77
CA ARG A 20 -31.10 -35.60 22.55
C ARG A 20 -29.68 -35.73 22.06
N SER A 21 -29.22 -36.93 21.68
CA SER A 21 -27.88 -37.14 21.11
C SER A 21 -27.75 -36.53 19.71
N VAL A 22 -28.79 -36.60 18.87
CA VAL A 22 -28.77 -35.91 17.56
C VAL A 22 -28.77 -34.39 17.74
N ALA A 23 -29.55 -33.84 18.64
CA ALA A 23 -29.56 -32.40 18.93
C ALA A 23 -28.19 -31.93 19.46
N ALA A 24 -27.55 -32.71 20.36
CA ALA A 24 -26.22 -32.41 20.85
C ALA A 24 -25.15 -32.46 19.74
N LEU A 25 -25.24 -33.42 18.81
CA LEU A 25 -24.34 -33.52 17.66
C LEU A 25 -24.51 -32.30 16.71
N LEU A 26 -25.72 -31.91 16.42
CA LEU A 26 -25.99 -30.75 15.57
C LEU A 26 -25.49 -29.45 16.21
N LEU A 27 -25.66 -29.31 17.54
CA LEU A 27 -25.16 -28.16 18.29
C LEU A 27 -23.62 -28.13 18.29
N ALA A 28 -22.95 -29.27 18.48
CA ALA A 28 -21.50 -29.38 18.39
C ALA A 28 -21.00 -29.03 17.00
N LEU A 29 -21.64 -29.52 15.93
CA LEU A 29 -21.33 -29.14 14.55
C LEU A 29 -21.52 -27.64 14.27
N ALA A 30 -22.58 -27.06 14.78
CA ALA A 30 -22.84 -25.64 14.65
C ALA A 30 -21.77 -24.77 15.36
N VAL A 31 -21.36 -25.19 16.58
CA VAL A 31 -20.28 -24.53 17.33
C VAL A 31 -18.94 -24.67 16.61
N LEU A 32 -18.59 -25.86 16.13
CA LEU A 32 -17.37 -26.08 15.37
C LEU A 32 -17.38 -25.28 14.05
N GLY A 33 -18.49 -25.27 13.32
CA GLY A 33 -18.64 -24.52 12.10
C GLY A 33 -18.52 -22.99 12.33
N SER A 34 -19.14 -22.48 13.40
CA SER A 34 -19.00 -21.06 13.75
C SER A 34 -17.59 -20.69 14.18
N ALA A 35 -16.93 -21.55 14.96
CA ALA A 35 -15.54 -21.35 15.36
C ALA A 35 -14.60 -21.35 14.15
N ALA A 36 -14.75 -22.31 13.23
CA ALA A 36 -13.97 -22.34 11.98
C ALA A 36 -14.19 -21.10 11.12
N TYR A 37 -15.45 -20.67 10.96
CA TYR A 37 -15.79 -19.46 10.22
C TYR A 37 -15.13 -18.21 10.82
N VAL A 38 -15.23 -18.03 12.14
CA VAL A 38 -14.60 -16.90 12.85
C VAL A 38 -13.08 -16.94 12.65
N THR A 39 -12.45 -18.11 12.80
CA THR A 39 -10.99 -18.25 12.61
C THR A 39 -10.56 -17.84 11.21
N VAL A 40 -11.24 -18.32 10.17
CA VAL A 40 -10.92 -17.95 8.76
C VAL A 40 -11.08 -16.46 8.54
N THR A 41 -12.18 -15.86 9.01
CA THR A 41 -12.44 -14.43 8.87
C THR A 41 -11.39 -13.58 9.58
N VAL A 42 -11.00 -13.97 10.79
CA VAL A 42 -9.96 -13.26 11.56
C VAL A 42 -8.61 -13.37 10.88
N LEU A 43 -8.23 -14.56 10.38
CA LEU A 43 -6.97 -14.73 9.64
C LEU A 43 -6.93 -13.90 8.37
N GLN A 44 -8.03 -13.81 7.62
CA GLN A 44 -8.12 -12.93 6.44
C GLN A 44 -7.94 -11.46 6.80
N LEU A 45 -8.59 -11.01 7.88
CA LEU A 45 -8.45 -9.62 8.35
C LEU A 45 -6.99 -9.31 8.75
N ILE A 46 -6.35 -10.21 9.49
CA ILE A 46 -4.95 -10.06 9.90
C ILE A 46 -4.03 -10.03 8.69
N THR A 47 -4.28 -10.88 7.69
CA THR A 47 -3.52 -10.86 6.43
C THR A 47 -3.63 -9.51 5.73
N GLN A 48 -4.83 -8.96 5.58
CA GLN A 48 -5.02 -7.65 4.96
C GLN A 48 -4.32 -6.52 5.73
N LEU A 49 -4.39 -6.54 7.05
CA LEU A 49 -3.71 -5.56 7.89
C LEU A 49 -2.19 -5.68 7.77
N ALA A 50 -1.65 -6.89 7.74
CA ALA A 50 -0.22 -7.14 7.55
C ALA A 50 0.25 -6.67 6.16
N VAL A 51 -0.52 -6.94 5.11
CA VAL A 51 -0.24 -6.48 3.74
C VAL A 51 -0.24 -4.96 3.67
N ASN A 52 -1.25 -4.30 4.25
CA ASN A 52 -1.30 -2.83 4.28
C ASN A 52 -0.08 -2.25 5.02
N ALA A 53 0.29 -2.80 6.18
CA ALA A 53 1.46 -2.36 6.92
C ALA A 53 2.77 -2.56 6.14
N ALA A 54 2.88 -3.66 5.38
CA ALA A 54 4.00 -3.92 4.48
C ALA A 54 4.07 -2.89 3.34
N CYS A 55 2.94 -2.58 2.70
CA CYS A 55 2.84 -1.57 1.65
C CYS A 55 3.23 -0.17 2.17
N ASP A 56 2.75 0.22 3.36
CA ASP A 56 3.08 1.51 3.99
C ASP A 56 4.58 1.61 4.27
N LEU A 57 5.19 0.55 4.79
CA LEU A 57 6.64 0.49 5.00
C LEU A 57 7.41 0.64 3.68
N MET A 58 6.95 -0.05 2.63
CA MET A 58 7.58 0.04 1.31
C MET A 58 7.48 1.43 0.72
N GLN A 59 6.35 2.12 0.83
CA GLN A 59 6.22 3.52 0.42
C GLN A 59 7.24 4.42 1.15
N LEU A 60 7.42 4.23 2.45
CA LEU A 60 8.42 4.97 3.22
C LEU A 60 9.84 4.68 2.73
N LYS A 61 10.17 3.41 2.46
CA LYS A 61 11.47 3.00 1.91
C LYS A 61 11.71 3.59 0.52
N ILE A 62 10.74 3.52 -0.39
CA ILE A 62 10.81 4.13 -1.72
C ILE A 62 11.09 5.63 -1.61
N ASN A 63 10.35 6.35 -0.80
CA ASN A 63 10.56 7.79 -0.60
C ASN A 63 11.96 8.11 -0.05
N THR A 64 12.48 7.26 0.83
CA THR A 64 13.84 7.40 1.38
C THR A 64 14.89 7.10 0.32
N ALA A 65 14.71 6.06 -0.49
CA ALA A 65 15.58 5.71 -1.60
C ALA A 65 15.63 6.83 -2.65
N VAL A 66 14.48 7.40 -3.02
CA VAL A 66 14.39 8.54 -3.94
C VAL A 66 15.19 9.74 -3.41
N ARG A 67 14.99 10.12 -2.16
CA ARG A 67 15.73 11.24 -1.55
C ARG A 67 17.24 10.98 -1.52
N ALA A 68 17.65 9.77 -1.17
CA ALA A 68 19.05 9.38 -1.16
C ALA A 68 19.68 9.42 -2.56
N SER A 69 18.96 8.90 -3.56
CA SER A 69 19.42 8.89 -4.96
C SER A 69 19.51 10.31 -5.53
N MET A 70 18.52 11.17 -5.27
CA MET A 70 18.57 12.59 -5.66
C MET A 70 19.72 13.34 -4.99
N ALA A 71 20.08 13.00 -3.76
CA ALA A 71 21.22 13.63 -3.07
C ALA A 71 22.57 13.20 -3.66
N GLN A 72 22.66 12.00 -4.23
CA GLN A 72 23.88 11.49 -4.90
C GLN A 72 24.03 12.08 -6.30
N VAL A 73 22.95 12.16 -7.07
CA VAL A 73 22.95 12.70 -8.44
C VAL A 73 22.69 14.22 -8.38
N ARG A 74 23.77 14.97 -8.14
CA ARG A 74 23.69 16.43 -8.08
C ARG A 74 23.70 17.05 -9.47
N GLY A 75 22.97 18.15 -9.65
CA GLY A 75 22.95 18.97 -10.86
C GLY A 75 21.53 19.22 -11.37
N GLU A 76 21.46 19.93 -12.48
CA GLU A 76 20.20 20.27 -13.11
C GLU A 76 19.71 19.12 -13.98
N TYR A 77 18.43 18.80 -13.89
CA TYR A 77 17.79 17.74 -14.70
C TYR A 77 17.27 18.25 -16.04
N TYR A 78 17.32 19.60 -16.25
CA TYR A 78 16.94 20.25 -17.48
C TYR A 78 18.14 20.94 -18.12
N THR A 79 18.20 20.90 -19.43
CA THR A 79 19.09 21.73 -20.26
C THR A 79 18.26 22.70 -21.08
N TYR A 80 18.70 23.93 -21.18
CA TYR A 80 17.99 24.99 -21.87
C TYR A 80 18.76 25.39 -23.11
N ARG A 81 18.03 25.57 -24.24
CA ARG A 81 18.59 26.20 -25.42
C ARG A 81 18.01 27.59 -25.52
N THR A 82 18.87 28.58 -25.66
CA THR A 82 18.49 29.98 -25.82
C THR A 82 18.85 30.47 -27.23
N ASP A 83 18.10 31.45 -27.73
CA ASP A 83 18.45 32.20 -28.94
C ASP A 83 19.45 33.34 -28.63
N ALA A 84 19.81 34.11 -29.66
CA ALA A 84 20.75 35.25 -29.53
C ALA A 84 20.27 36.32 -28.55
N ASP A 85 18.96 36.42 -28.32
CA ASP A 85 18.33 37.38 -27.40
C ASP A 85 18.21 36.88 -25.96
N GLY A 86 18.71 35.64 -25.69
CA GLY A 86 18.59 35.01 -24.38
C GLY A 86 17.21 34.41 -24.08
N THR A 87 16.32 34.31 -25.08
CA THR A 87 15.01 33.66 -24.91
C THR A 87 15.15 32.19 -24.99
N ILE A 88 14.55 31.44 -24.03
CA ILE A 88 14.54 29.99 -24.04
C ILE A 88 13.69 29.49 -25.20
N THR A 89 14.31 28.79 -26.14
CA THR A 89 13.68 28.22 -27.32
C THR A 89 13.36 26.74 -27.21
N ALA A 90 14.10 26.02 -26.34
CA ALA A 90 13.83 24.62 -26.07
C ALA A 90 14.26 24.25 -24.64
N VAL A 91 13.56 23.30 -24.05
CA VAL A 91 13.93 22.62 -22.81
C VAL A 91 14.05 21.17 -23.10
N SER A 92 15.17 20.59 -22.72
CA SER A 92 15.44 19.15 -22.84
C SER A 92 15.73 18.55 -21.49
N ILE A 93 15.32 17.32 -21.28
CA ILE A 93 15.63 16.55 -20.08
C ILE A 93 17.04 15.96 -20.22
N ASP A 94 17.84 16.01 -19.16
CA ASP A 94 19.07 15.24 -19.05
C ASP A 94 18.70 13.77 -18.71
N ALA A 95 18.48 12.99 -19.77
CA ALA A 95 18.04 11.60 -19.65
C ALA A 95 19.08 10.72 -18.94
N GLU A 96 20.37 11.05 -19.03
CA GLU A 96 21.43 10.31 -18.36
C GLU A 96 21.30 10.47 -16.84
N ARG A 97 21.14 11.68 -16.33
CA ARG A 97 20.97 11.92 -14.89
C ARG A 97 19.68 11.33 -14.35
N VAL A 98 18.58 11.49 -15.09
CA VAL A 98 17.31 10.89 -14.68
C VAL A 98 17.44 9.37 -14.64
N GLY A 99 18.09 8.75 -15.63
CA GLY A 99 18.39 7.33 -15.65
C GLY A 99 19.29 6.88 -14.49
N GLN A 100 20.28 7.69 -14.11
CA GLN A 100 21.12 7.42 -12.93
C GLN A 100 20.29 7.42 -11.63
N VAL A 101 19.40 8.41 -11.44
CA VAL A 101 18.50 8.43 -10.27
C VAL A 101 17.61 7.20 -10.26
N ALA A 102 16.98 6.84 -11.38
CA ALA A 102 16.14 5.67 -11.49
C ALA A 102 16.89 4.38 -11.15
N SER A 103 18.10 4.20 -11.68
CA SER A 103 18.95 3.04 -11.39
C SER A 103 19.35 2.98 -9.91
N LEU A 104 19.71 4.11 -9.30
CA LEU A 104 20.07 4.17 -7.89
C LEU A 104 18.87 3.88 -6.99
N VAL A 105 17.65 4.32 -7.35
CA VAL A 105 16.43 3.98 -6.61
C VAL A 105 16.24 2.47 -6.60
N LEU A 106 16.31 1.82 -7.77
CA LEU A 106 16.20 0.37 -7.87
C LEU A 106 17.30 -0.33 -7.06
N GLU A 107 18.55 0.13 -7.18
CA GLU A 107 19.67 -0.41 -6.44
C GLU A 107 19.44 -0.31 -4.91
N HIS A 108 19.01 0.85 -4.41
CA HIS A 108 18.70 1.02 -2.99
C HIS A 108 17.55 0.12 -2.50
N MET A 109 16.62 -0.21 -3.38
CA MET A 109 15.50 -1.10 -3.05
C MET A 109 15.92 -2.57 -3.08
N MET A 110 16.86 -2.95 -3.94
CA MET A 110 17.30 -4.34 -4.11
C MET A 110 18.53 -4.70 -3.24
N ASN A 111 19.32 -3.72 -2.79
CA ASN A 111 20.56 -3.92 -2.01
C ASN A 111 20.35 -4.20 -0.51
N GLY A 112 19.15 -4.62 -0.09
CA GLY A 112 18.91 -5.14 1.26
C GLY A 112 18.70 -6.65 1.20
N ASP A 113 19.61 -7.46 1.71
CA ASP A 113 19.50 -8.93 1.87
C ASP A 113 18.76 -9.63 0.70
N ASP A 114 19.34 -9.60 -0.52
CA ASP A 114 18.74 -10.17 -1.74
C ASP A 114 17.30 -9.68 -2.07
N GLY A 115 16.97 -8.43 -1.75
CA GLY A 115 15.63 -7.87 -1.97
C GLY A 115 14.58 -8.38 -0.98
N GLN A 116 15.00 -9.05 0.08
CA GLN A 116 14.13 -9.51 1.15
C GLN A 116 14.10 -8.50 2.30
N ILE A 117 12.93 -8.22 2.80
CA ILE A 117 12.72 -7.38 3.97
C ILE A 117 11.93 -8.20 4.98
N GLU A 118 12.55 -8.52 6.11
CA GLU A 118 11.85 -9.14 7.23
C GLU A 118 11.29 -8.05 8.15
N LEU A 119 10.00 -8.17 8.46
CA LEU A 119 9.28 -7.25 9.32
C LEU A 119 8.55 -8.04 10.39
N ASP A 120 8.89 -7.79 11.65
CA ASP A 120 8.12 -8.30 12.78
C ASP A 120 7.04 -7.29 13.16
N ILE A 121 5.81 -7.57 12.77
CA ILE A 121 4.66 -6.73 13.12
C ILE A 121 4.09 -7.22 14.44
N PRO A 122 4.05 -6.40 15.51
CA PRO A 122 3.38 -6.77 16.74
C PRO A 122 1.89 -7.00 16.48
N PHE A 123 1.40 -8.20 16.78
CA PHE A 123 0.00 -8.58 16.55
C PHE A 123 -1.00 -7.62 17.21
N GLU A 124 -0.64 -7.06 18.34
CA GLU A 124 -1.42 -6.05 19.07
C GLU A 124 -1.67 -4.77 18.24
N THR A 125 -0.69 -4.38 17.39
CA THR A 125 -0.81 -3.19 16.52
C THR A 125 -1.80 -3.43 15.40
N LEU A 126 -1.91 -4.67 14.91
CA LEU A 126 -2.82 -5.04 13.83
C LEU A 126 -4.28 -5.05 14.28
N ILE A 127 -4.55 -5.42 15.53
CA ILE A 127 -5.92 -5.56 16.05
C ILE A 127 -6.42 -4.25 16.70
N GLY A 128 -5.51 -3.29 16.96
CA GLY A 128 -5.85 -2.01 17.60
C GLY A 128 -6.37 -2.15 19.04
N VAL A 129 -6.18 -3.30 19.67
CA VAL A 129 -6.72 -3.62 20.98
C VAL A 129 -5.58 -3.93 21.94
N ASN A 130 -5.31 -3.03 22.85
CA ASN A 130 -4.46 -3.29 24.04
C ASN A 130 -5.14 -4.26 25.02
N PHE A 131 -5.62 -5.41 24.51
CA PHE A 131 -6.44 -6.34 25.31
C PHE A 131 -5.62 -7.14 26.32
N LEU A 132 -4.30 -7.31 26.06
CA LEU A 132 -3.39 -8.01 26.97
C LEU A 132 -2.05 -7.25 27.04
N PRO A 133 -1.91 -6.29 27.95
CA PRO A 133 -0.63 -5.60 28.12
C PRO A 133 0.45 -6.63 28.50
N GLY A 134 1.43 -6.80 27.62
CA GLY A 134 2.60 -7.65 27.84
C GLY A 134 2.72 -8.87 26.93
N LEU A 135 1.72 -9.25 26.14
CA LEU A 135 1.81 -10.35 25.18
C LEU A 135 2.18 -9.80 23.79
N LYS A 136 3.46 -9.54 23.57
CA LYS A 136 4.00 -9.17 22.26
C LYS A 136 4.20 -10.44 21.44
N LEU A 137 3.23 -10.77 20.58
CA LEU A 137 3.37 -11.83 19.60
C LEU A 137 3.86 -11.20 18.29
N PRO A 138 5.14 -11.36 17.90
CA PRO A 138 5.62 -10.89 16.62
C PRO A 138 5.00 -11.73 15.51
N LEU A 139 4.41 -11.07 14.51
CA LEU A 139 4.00 -11.70 13.28
C LEU A 139 5.14 -11.51 12.27
N PRO A 140 5.87 -12.55 11.90
CA PRO A 140 6.92 -12.45 10.90
C PRO A 140 6.28 -12.25 9.52
N VAL A 141 6.57 -11.13 8.88
CA VAL A 141 6.17 -10.81 7.51
C VAL A 141 7.42 -10.66 6.68
N ARG A 142 7.49 -11.39 5.57
CA ARG A 142 8.58 -11.27 4.61
C ARG A 142 8.07 -10.56 3.36
N ILE A 143 8.80 -9.56 2.92
CA ILE A 143 8.51 -8.81 1.71
C ILE A 143 9.66 -9.07 0.73
N LEU A 144 9.32 -9.54 -0.46
CA LEU A 144 10.25 -9.73 -1.56
C LEU A 144 9.93 -8.69 -2.64
N VAL A 145 10.94 -7.94 -3.06
CA VAL A 145 10.81 -7.02 -4.21
C VAL A 145 11.01 -7.82 -5.48
N LEU A 146 10.02 -7.82 -6.36
CA LEU A 146 10.07 -8.59 -7.61
C LEU A 146 10.86 -7.85 -8.69
N THR A 147 11.49 -8.61 -9.57
CA THR A 147 12.26 -8.08 -10.72
C THR A 147 11.38 -7.40 -11.77
N THR A 148 10.06 -7.55 -11.71
CA THR A 148 9.09 -6.84 -12.55
C THR A 148 8.88 -5.39 -12.13
N SER A 149 9.43 -4.99 -10.96
CA SER A 149 9.41 -3.59 -10.51
C SER A 149 10.09 -2.67 -11.52
N ASP A 150 9.49 -1.52 -11.79
CA ASP A 150 10.02 -0.57 -12.74
C ASP A 150 10.01 0.88 -12.23
N VAL A 151 10.91 1.67 -12.83
CA VAL A 151 11.01 3.11 -12.55
C VAL A 151 11.06 3.84 -13.89
N ARG A 152 10.08 4.72 -14.12
CA ARG A 152 9.95 5.51 -15.34
C ARG A 152 9.94 7.00 -15.01
N TYR A 153 10.41 7.80 -15.95
CA TYR A 153 10.24 9.24 -15.83
C TYR A 153 9.13 9.74 -16.74
N ARG A 154 8.45 10.79 -16.31
CA ARG A 154 7.38 11.47 -17.05
C ARG A 154 7.57 12.97 -16.95
N ASN A 155 7.47 13.64 -18.09
CA ASN A 155 7.55 15.08 -18.18
C ASN A 155 6.17 15.68 -18.47
N GLU A 156 5.79 16.66 -17.68
CA GLU A 156 4.53 17.40 -17.85
C GLU A 156 4.81 18.87 -18.16
N LEU A 157 4.12 19.36 -19.17
CA LEU A 157 4.11 20.79 -19.53
C LEU A 157 2.73 21.34 -19.23
N MET A 158 2.68 22.36 -18.38
CA MET A 158 1.43 23.05 -18.03
C MET A 158 1.55 24.54 -18.28
N SER A 159 0.46 25.18 -18.72
CA SER A 159 0.38 26.63 -18.73
C SER A 159 0.21 27.12 -17.28
N ALA A 160 1.12 27.97 -16.81
CA ALA A 160 1.10 28.48 -15.44
C ALA A 160 0.37 29.84 -15.31
N ALA A 161 0.50 30.69 -16.34
CA ALA A 161 -0.16 31.99 -16.43
C ALA A 161 -0.01 32.55 -17.85
N ILE A 162 -0.41 33.81 -18.07
CA ILE A 162 -0.16 34.51 -19.34
C ILE A 162 1.35 34.56 -19.58
N ASN A 163 1.79 33.98 -20.69
CA ASN A 163 3.22 33.84 -21.10
C ASN A 163 4.11 33.07 -20.12
N GLN A 164 3.55 32.16 -19.33
CA GLN A 164 4.33 31.30 -18.45
C GLN A 164 4.01 29.84 -18.72
N SER A 165 5.05 29.01 -18.84
CA SER A 165 4.95 27.57 -18.96
C SER A 165 5.73 26.92 -17.83
N LYS A 166 5.09 25.94 -17.19
CA LYS A 166 5.66 25.17 -16.10
C LYS A 166 6.01 23.79 -16.59
N TYR A 167 7.27 23.42 -16.46
CA TYR A 167 7.75 22.06 -16.71
C TYR A 167 7.94 21.34 -15.40
N GLN A 168 7.38 20.12 -15.31
CA GLN A 168 7.54 19.24 -14.16
C GLN A 168 8.05 17.89 -14.60
N LEU A 169 9.11 17.42 -13.98
CA LEU A 169 9.69 16.12 -14.21
C LEU A 169 9.37 15.22 -13.03
N TYR A 170 8.65 14.15 -13.29
CA TYR A 170 8.26 13.14 -12.32
C TYR A 170 9.00 11.84 -12.54
N LEU A 171 9.24 11.15 -11.45
CA LEU A 171 9.66 9.76 -11.43
C LEU A 171 8.47 8.91 -10.95
N ASP A 172 7.94 8.07 -11.82
CA ASP A 172 6.89 7.12 -11.52
C ASP A 172 7.56 5.79 -11.17
N ILE A 173 7.34 5.33 -9.95
CA ILE A 173 7.98 4.15 -9.37
C ILE A 173 6.88 3.14 -9.07
N ASN A 174 6.99 1.94 -9.67
CA ASN A 174 6.10 0.82 -9.40
C ASN A 174 6.94 -0.35 -8.90
N MET A 175 6.66 -0.77 -7.67
CA MET A 175 7.32 -1.89 -7.03
C MET A 175 6.33 -3.02 -6.85
N ASP A 176 6.58 -4.13 -7.52
CA ASP A 176 5.84 -5.36 -7.33
C ASP A 176 6.44 -6.13 -6.16
N LEU A 177 5.61 -6.45 -5.20
CA LEU A 177 5.99 -7.04 -3.92
C LEU A 177 5.31 -8.38 -3.74
N ASP A 178 6.07 -9.35 -3.29
CA ASP A 178 5.56 -10.61 -2.78
C ASP A 178 5.58 -10.56 -1.25
N ILE A 179 4.41 -10.58 -0.64
CA ILE A 179 4.23 -10.47 0.80
C ILE A 179 3.85 -11.83 1.36
N LEU A 180 4.74 -12.37 2.18
CA LEU A 180 4.61 -13.68 2.77
C LEU A 180 4.28 -13.55 4.26
N VAL A 181 3.11 -14.00 4.65
CA VAL A 181 2.74 -14.21 6.06
C VAL A 181 2.70 -15.71 6.35
N PRO A 182 2.78 -16.19 7.60
CA PRO A 182 2.92 -17.62 7.90
C PRO A 182 1.85 -18.55 7.31
N TRP A 183 0.67 -18.01 6.98
CA TRP A 183 -0.46 -18.78 6.45
C TRP A 183 -0.96 -18.33 5.09
N ALA A 184 -0.38 -17.27 4.51
CA ALA A 184 -0.83 -16.70 3.24
C ALA A 184 0.33 -16.06 2.47
N HIS A 185 0.15 -15.97 1.17
CA HIS A 185 1.03 -15.30 0.23
C HIS A 185 0.17 -14.35 -0.61
N GLN A 186 0.61 -13.12 -0.77
CA GLN A 186 -0.11 -12.11 -1.54
C GLN A 186 0.88 -11.24 -2.33
N THR A 187 0.57 -11.02 -3.60
CA THR A 187 1.34 -10.12 -4.47
C THR A 187 0.61 -8.78 -4.56
N GLU A 188 1.33 -7.70 -4.30
CA GLU A 188 0.79 -6.33 -4.35
C GLU A 188 1.75 -5.43 -5.13
N THR A 189 1.19 -4.40 -5.78
CA THR A 189 1.97 -3.36 -6.45
C THR A 189 1.89 -2.06 -5.67
N VAL A 190 3.02 -1.55 -5.24
CA VAL A 190 3.13 -0.25 -4.57
C VAL A 190 3.63 0.78 -5.57
N GLY A 191 2.75 1.71 -5.96
CA GLY A 191 3.08 2.83 -6.83
C GLY A 191 3.32 4.11 -6.03
N THR A 192 4.35 4.87 -6.40
CA THR A 192 4.57 6.21 -5.89
C THR A 192 5.11 7.12 -6.99
N GLN A 193 4.87 8.42 -6.83
CA GLN A 193 5.33 9.44 -7.76
C GLN A 193 6.19 10.45 -7.01
N ALA A 194 7.38 10.73 -7.54
CA ALA A 194 8.28 11.71 -6.98
C ALA A 194 8.53 12.85 -7.98
N LEU A 195 8.40 14.08 -7.55
CA LEU A 195 8.79 15.26 -8.32
C LEU A 195 10.32 15.40 -8.25
N LEU A 196 11.02 15.21 -9.37
CA LEU A 196 12.47 15.36 -9.45
C LEU A 196 12.89 16.82 -9.66
N ALA A 197 12.19 17.51 -10.56
CA ALA A 197 12.48 18.88 -10.89
C ALA A 197 11.25 19.63 -11.38
N GLU A 198 11.23 20.92 -11.12
CA GLU A 198 10.24 21.84 -11.61
C GLU A 198 10.95 23.10 -12.12
N THR A 199 10.51 23.60 -13.27
CA THR A 199 11.00 24.87 -13.80
C THR A 199 9.85 25.66 -14.43
N VAL A 200 9.90 26.98 -14.26
CA VAL A 200 8.94 27.89 -14.88
C VAL A 200 9.66 28.73 -15.91
N ILE A 201 9.18 28.68 -17.14
CA ILE A 201 9.69 29.50 -18.24
C ILE A 201 8.76 30.68 -18.40
N VAL A 202 9.33 31.86 -18.30
CA VAL A 202 8.60 33.12 -18.51
C VAL A 202 8.89 33.61 -19.93
N GLY A 203 7.86 33.63 -20.80
CA GLY A 203 7.95 34.18 -22.14
C GLY A 203 7.93 35.71 -22.15
N LYS A 204 8.34 36.31 -23.26
CA LYS A 204 8.21 37.78 -23.45
C LYS A 204 6.74 38.18 -23.46
N VAL A 205 6.38 39.22 -22.72
CA VAL A 205 5.04 39.80 -22.77
C VAL A 205 4.89 40.50 -24.11
N PRO A 206 3.81 40.26 -24.91
CA PRO A 206 3.57 40.98 -26.13
C PRO A 206 3.42 42.50 -25.80
N GLN A 207 4.19 43.34 -26.49
CA GLN A 207 4.14 44.79 -26.25
C GLN A 207 2.95 45.49 -26.90
N THR A 208 2.08 44.76 -27.61
CA THR A 208 0.92 45.27 -28.29
C THR A 208 -0.36 44.87 -27.56
N TYR A 209 -0.87 45.79 -26.76
CA TYR A 209 -2.29 45.81 -26.44
C TYR A 209 -3.00 46.53 -27.59
N VAL A 210 -3.82 45.84 -28.35
CA VAL A 210 -4.77 46.49 -29.25
C VAL A 210 -5.96 46.90 -28.36
N GLU A 211 -6.05 48.17 -28.01
CA GLU A 211 -7.30 48.72 -27.54
C GLU A 211 -8.29 48.62 -28.72
N VAL A 212 -9.29 47.79 -28.58
CA VAL A 212 -10.46 47.78 -29.47
C VAL A 212 -11.44 48.80 -28.87
N GLU A 213 -11.54 49.99 -29.50
CA GLU A 213 -12.66 50.92 -29.27
C GLU A 213 -14.00 50.32 -29.71
#